data_e57490a02fa32b5f36e7ff7c10eee01a
#
_entry.id   e57490a02fa32b5f36e7ff7c10eee01a
#
_cell.length_a   1.000
_cell.length_b   1.000
_cell.length_c   1.000
_cell.angle_alpha   90.00
_cell.angle_beta   90.00
_cell.angle_gamma   90.00
#
_symmetry.space_group_name_H-M   'P 1'
#
loop_
_entity.id
_entity.type
_entity.pdbx_description
1 polymer ?
#
loop_
_entity_poly.entity_id
_entity_poly.type
_entity_poly.pdbx_seq_one_letter_code
_entity_poly.pdbx_strand_id
1 'polypeptide(L)'
;MELKGKTVGFAMTGSFCTFARVIKEVEKLAATNADIFPIMSETAYSTDTRFGEAADFVSRLQMICGNPVIKSVKEAERIGPTSYLDLLIIAPCTGNTLAKLANGIADSSVTMAAKAHLRGGKPVLVAVSTNVFVIIGIR
;
A
#
# COMPACT_ATOMS: atom_id res chain seq x y z
N MET A 1 13.14 14.89 -2.55
CA MET A 1 12.82 14.52 -1.14
C MET A 1 13.80 13.46 -0.67
N GLU A 2 14.39 13.69 0.48
CA GLU A 2 15.25 12.70 1.13
C GLU A 2 14.39 11.65 1.83
N LEU A 3 14.54 10.38 1.44
CA LEU A 3 13.73 9.28 2.00
C LEU A 3 14.45 8.48 3.08
N LYS A 4 15.77 8.67 3.23
CA LYS A 4 16.53 7.96 4.25
C LYS A 4 15.98 8.23 5.64
N GLY A 5 15.66 7.17 6.37
CA GLY A 5 15.11 7.28 7.71
C GLY A 5 13.63 7.64 7.77
N LYS A 6 12.99 7.89 6.63
CA LYS A 6 11.55 8.13 6.56
C LYS A 6 10.78 6.83 6.62
N THR A 7 9.60 6.85 7.24
CA THR A 7 8.72 5.69 7.32
C THR A 7 7.65 5.80 6.23
N VAL A 8 7.59 4.78 5.39
CA VAL A 8 6.69 4.76 4.23
C VAL A 8 5.80 3.54 4.31
N GLY A 9 4.50 3.73 4.33
CA GLY A 9 3.55 2.66 4.10
C GLY A 9 3.42 2.43 2.60
N PHE A 10 3.56 1.19 2.16
CA PHE A 10 3.39 0.83 0.76
C PHE A 10 2.25 -0.17 0.64
N ALA A 11 1.12 0.28 0.13
CA ALA A 11 -0.12 -0.47 0.10
C ALA A 11 -0.46 -0.95 -1.31
N MET A 12 -0.71 -2.25 -1.45
CA MET A 12 -1.03 -2.88 -2.73
C MET A 12 -2.44 -3.44 -2.71
N THR A 13 -3.19 -3.19 -3.76
CA THR A 13 -4.53 -3.72 -3.96
C THR A 13 -4.58 -4.66 -5.17
N GLY A 14 -5.73 -5.23 -5.48
CA GLY A 14 -5.89 -6.40 -6.35
C GLY A 14 -5.70 -6.19 -7.86
N SER A 15 -4.84 -5.30 -8.29
CA SER A 15 -4.44 -5.20 -9.70
C SER A 15 -3.22 -6.10 -9.96
N PHE A 16 -3.46 -7.40 -10.01
CA PHE A 16 -2.40 -8.43 -10.01
C PHE A 16 -1.45 -8.35 -11.19
N CYS A 17 -1.93 -7.93 -12.35
CA CYS A 17 -1.09 -7.81 -13.54
C CYS A 17 0.04 -6.79 -13.41
N THR A 18 -0.04 -5.88 -12.44
CA THR A 18 0.97 -4.85 -12.20
C THR A 18 1.94 -5.20 -11.06
N PHE A 19 1.68 -6.28 -10.31
CA PHE A 19 2.45 -6.61 -9.10
C PHE A 19 3.96 -6.72 -9.34
N ALA A 20 4.38 -7.44 -10.38
CA ALA A 20 5.80 -7.61 -10.65
C ALA A 20 6.52 -6.27 -10.89
N ARG A 21 5.86 -5.35 -11.59
CA ARG A 21 6.40 -4.00 -11.85
C ARG A 21 6.44 -3.16 -10.58
N VAL A 22 5.38 -3.23 -9.78
CA VAL A 22 5.27 -2.47 -8.54
C VAL A 22 6.31 -2.95 -7.52
N ILE A 23 6.53 -4.26 -7.42
CA ILE A 23 7.54 -4.80 -6.50
C ILE A 23 8.94 -4.28 -6.84
N LYS A 24 9.26 -4.10 -8.12
CA LYS A 24 10.53 -3.49 -8.53
C LYS A 24 10.64 -2.05 -8.01
N GLU A 25 9.55 -1.31 -7.99
CA GLU A 25 9.55 0.05 -7.42
C GLU A 25 9.73 0.01 -5.90
N VAL A 26 9.17 -0.99 -5.21
CA VAL A 26 9.40 -1.18 -3.77
C VAL A 26 10.88 -1.46 -3.49
N GLU A 27 11.53 -2.28 -4.32
CA GLU A 27 12.97 -2.55 -4.21
C GLU A 27 13.79 -1.26 -4.35
N LYS A 28 13.44 -0.42 -5.31
CA LYS A 28 14.11 0.89 -5.49
C LYS A 28 13.90 1.79 -4.28
N LEU A 29 12.70 1.80 -3.73
CA LEU A 29 12.38 2.58 -2.55
C LEU A 29 13.16 2.09 -1.33
N ALA A 30 13.27 0.77 -1.15
CA ALA A 30 14.06 0.18 -0.08
C ALA A 30 15.55 0.55 -0.20
N ALA A 31 16.07 0.65 -1.42
CA ALA A 31 17.45 1.04 -1.67
C ALA A 31 17.76 2.48 -1.24
N THR A 32 16.76 3.32 -1.02
CA THR A 32 16.94 4.67 -0.47
C THR A 32 17.11 4.70 1.05
N ASN A 33 17.07 3.54 1.69
CA ASN A 33 17.10 3.39 3.16
C ASN A 33 15.87 3.99 3.86
N ALA A 34 14.74 4.06 3.17
CA ALA A 34 13.45 4.29 3.80
C ALA A 34 13.04 3.05 4.59
N ASP A 35 12.33 3.24 5.69
CA ASP A 35 11.74 2.14 6.45
C ASP A 35 10.33 1.89 5.91
N ILE A 36 10.14 0.76 5.24
CA ILE A 36 8.91 0.47 4.51
C ILE A 36 8.04 -0.53 5.26
N PHE A 37 6.79 -0.16 5.46
CA PHE A 37 5.76 -1.02 6.03
C PHE A 37 4.81 -1.47 4.92
N PRO A 38 4.88 -2.74 4.49
CA PRO A 38 4.03 -3.23 3.42
C PRO A 38 2.61 -3.47 3.92
N ILE A 39 1.64 -3.06 3.12
CA ILE A 39 0.22 -3.24 3.40
C ILE A 39 -0.39 -3.90 2.16
N MET A 40 -1.20 -4.93 2.36
CA MET A 40 -1.92 -5.55 1.26
C MET A 40 -3.41 -5.60 1.58
N SER A 41 -4.25 -5.33 0.58
CA SER A 41 -5.68 -5.59 0.74
C SER A 41 -5.89 -7.08 1.00
N GLU A 42 -7.00 -7.42 1.63
CA GLU A 42 -7.33 -8.82 1.93
C GLU A 42 -7.34 -9.67 0.66
N THR A 43 -7.88 -9.12 -0.42
CA THR A 43 -7.87 -9.78 -1.74
C THR A 43 -6.46 -9.99 -2.27
N ALA A 44 -5.61 -8.97 -2.23
CA ALA A 44 -4.22 -9.07 -2.70
C ALA A 44 -3.42 -10.08 -1.88
N TYR A 45 -3.65 -10.12 -0.59
CA TYR A 45 -2.94 -11.00 0.35
C TYR A 45 -3.28 -12.48 0.17
N SER A 46 -4.50 -12.79 -0.24
CA SER A 46 -5.04 -14.15 -0.20
C SER A 46 -5.39 -14.78 -1.54
N THR A 47 -5.27 -14.05 -2.65
CA THR A 47 -5.74 -14.53 -3.96
C THR A 47 -4.60 -14.92 -4.87
N ASP A 48 -4.56 -16.19 -5.27
CA ASP A 48 -3.64 -16.67 -6.30
C ASP A 48 -4.22 -16.37 -7.68
N THR A 49 -3.37 -15.95 -8.60
CA THR A 49 -3.76 -15.65 -9.98
C THR A 49 -2.72 -16.20 -10.95
N ARG A 50 -3.01 -16.09 -12.24
CA ARG A 50 -2.04 -16.47 -13.29
C ARG A 50 -0.74 -15.64 -13.25
N PHE A 51 -0.76 -14.52 -12.52
CA PHE A 51 0.41 -13.65 -12.38
C PHE A 51 1.31 -14.05 -11.21
N GLY A 52 0.89 -15.00 -10.40
CA GLY A 52 1.66 -15.53 -9.29
C GLY A 52 0.80 -15.89 -8.10
N GLU A 53 1.41 -16.62 -7.17
CA GLU A 53 0.77 -16.99 -5.91
C GLU A 53 0.85 -15.84 -4.91
N ALA A 54 -0.21 -15.62 -4.16
CA ALA A 54 -0.28 -14.58 -3.14
C ALA A 54 0.85 -14.74 -2.12
N ALA A 55 1.11 -15.96 -1.67
CA ALA A 55 2.16 -16.25 -0.69
C ALA A 55 3.56 -15.81 -1.17
N ASP A 56 3.84 -15.95 -2.46
CA ASP A 56 5.12 -15.53 -3.04
C ASP A 56 5.27 -14.01 -3.01
N PHE A 57 4.24 -13.27 -3.37
CA PHE A 57 4.27 -11.81 -3.30
C PHE A 57 4.42 -11.32 -1.86
N VAL A 58 3.70 -11.93 -0.93
CA VAL A 58 3.80 -11.60 0.50
C VAL A 58 5.23 -11.82 0.99
N SER A 59 5.81 -12.98 0.70
CA SER A 59 7.18 -13.31 1.11
C SER A 59 8.19 -12.33 0.53
N ARG A 60 8.07 -11.99 -0.75
CA ARG A 60 8.97 -11.03 -1.40
C ARG A 60 8.88 -9.65 -0.77
N LEU A 61 7.67 -9.15 -0.52
CA LEU A 61 7.49 -7.85 0.12
C LEU A 61 8.09 -7.84 1.52
N GLN A 62 7.88 -8.89 2.31
CA GLN A 62 8.44 -8.98 3.66
C GLN A 62 9.96 -9.04 3.64
N MET A 63 10.56 -9.73 2.68
CA MET A 63 12.02 -9.76 2.51
C MET A 63 12.57 -8.38 2.14
N ILE A 64 11.96 -7.70 1.19
CA ILE A 64 12.42 -6.39 0.73
C ILE A 64 12.30 -5.34 1.84
N CYS A 65 11.18 -5.35 2.54
CA CYS A 65 10.84 -4.30 3.51
C CYS A 65 11.39 -4.59 4.92
N GLY A 66 11.64 -5.85 5.25
CA GLY A 66 12.07 -6.23 6.58
C GLY A 66 10.98 -6.13 7.65
N ASN A 67 9.74 -5.92 7.24
CA ASN A 67 8.57 -5.79 8.12
C ASN A 67 7.46 -6.74 7.67
N PRO A 68 6.62 -7.23 8.59
CA PRO A 68 5.48 -8.07 8.21
C PRO A 68 4.44 -7.26 7.45
N VAL A 69 3.69 -7.94 6.58
CA VAL A 69 2.59 -7.31 5.83
C VAL A 69 1.41 -7.02 6.76
N ILE A 70 0.94 -5.77 6.70
CA ILE A 70 -0.33 -5.37 7.33
C ILE A 70 -1.45 -5.80 6.40
N LYS A 71 -2.34 -6.66 6.89
CA LYS A 71 -3.31 -7.37 6.04
C LYS A 71 -4.77 -7.27 6.50
N SER A 72 -5.04 -6.57 7.59
CA SER A 72 -6.39 -6.47 8.13
C SER A 72 -6.73 -5.04 8.54
N VAL A 73 -8.02 -4.75 8.63
CA VAL A 73 -8.53 -3.47 9.14
C VAL A 73 -7.99 -3.22 10.54
N LYS A 74 -8.02 -4.22 11.39
CA LYS A 74 -7.56 -4.12 12.77
C LYS A 74 -6.09 -3.73 12.86
N GLU A 75 -5.24 -4.37 12.06
CA GLU A 75 -3.82 -4.04 12.03
C GLU A 75 -3.58 -2.62 11.50
N ALA A 76 -4.32 -2.22 10.47
CA ALA A 76 -4.19 -0.91 9.85
C ALA A 76 -4.68 0.25 10.74
N GLU A 77 -5.61 0.00 11.64
CA GLU A 77 -6.09 1.02 12.58
C GLU A 77 -4.96 1.62 13.42
N ARG A 78 -3.93 0.85 13.71
CA ARG A 78 -2.79 1.30 14.53
C ARG A 78 -2.00 2.43 13.88
N ILE A 79 -2.13 2.62 12.58
CA ILE A 79 -1.44 3.69 11.86
C ILE A 79 -1.88 5.07 12.37
N GLY A 80 -3.17 5.22 12.67
CA GLY A 80 -3.72 6.50 13.11
C GLY A 80 -3.18 6.99 14.47
N PRO A 81 -3.39 6.24 15.57
CA PRO A 81 -2.98 6.68 16.90
C PRO A 81 -1.48 6.92 17.03
N THR A 82 -0.67 6.09 16.39
CA THR A 82 0.78 6.18 16.49
C THR A 82 1.40 7.15 15.48
N SER A 83 0.69 7.46 14.39
CA SER A 83 1.16 8.36 13.31
C SER A 83 2.59 8.06 12.85
N TYR A 84 2.97 6.77 12.84
CA TYR A 84 4.36 6.40 12.58
C TYR A 84 4.78 6.48 11.11
N LEU A 85 3.83 6.58 10.18
CA LEU A 85 4.16 6.74 8.77
C LEU A 85 4.33 8.21 8.41
N ASP A 86 5.37 8.52 7.65
CA ASP A 86 5.56 9.84 7.07
C ASP A 86 4.81 10.00 5.76
N LEU A 87 4.70 8.91 4.99
CA LEU A 87 4.06 8.87 3.69
C LEU A 87 3.33 7.54 3.53
N LEU A 88 2.17 7.56 2.91
CA LEU A 88 1.47 6.35 2.47
C LEU A 88 1.37 6.36 0.95
N ILE A 89 1.84 5.29 0.32
CA ILE A 89 1.73 5.07 -1.12
C ILE A 89 0.76 3.92 -1.34
N ILE A 90 -0.25 4.12 -2.18
CA ILE A 90 -1.18 3.05 -2.60
C ILE A 90 -0.90 2.76 -4.07
N ALA A 91 -0.24 1.65 -4.34
CA ALA A 91 0.17 1.24 -5.68
C ALA A 91 0.29 -0.29 -5.76
N PRO A 92 -0.42 -0.97 -6.63
CA PRO A 92 -1.48 -0.44 -7.50
C PRO A 92 -2.75 -0.13 -6.68
N CYS A 93 -3.46 0.91 -7.07
CA CYS A 93 -4.77 1.22 -6.50
C CYS A 93 -5.84 0.88 -7.52
N THR A 94 -6.67 -0.11 -7.24
CA THR A 94 -7.79 -0.49 -8.12
C THR A 94 -8.87 0.58 -8.16
N GLY A 95 -9.69 0.57 -9.21
CA GLY A 95 -10.85 1.45 -9.28
C GLY A 95 -11.80 1.27 -8.10
N ASN A 96 -11.97 0.04 -7.62
CA ASN A 96 -12.77 -0.25 -6.43
C ASN A 96 -12.21 0.45 -5.19
N THR A 97 -10.91 0.36 -4.98
CA THR A 97 -10.24 1.04 -3.87
C THR A 97 -10.38 2.55 -3.97
N LEU A 98 -10.17 3.11 -5.17
CA LEU A 98 -10.33 4.54 -5.40
C LEU A 98 -11.75 5.01 -5.08
N ALA A 99 -12.76 4.26 -5.51
CA ALA A 99 -14.16 4.57 -5.23
C ALA A 99 -14.45 4.55 -3.72
N LYS A 100 -13.89 3.59 -3.00
CA LYS A 100 -14.01 3.53 -1.54
C LYS A 100 -13.35 4.73 -0.86
N LEU A 101 -12.15 5.08 -1.29
CA LEU A 101 -11.44 6.26 -0.77
C LEU A 101 -12.28 7.53 -0.97
N ALA A 102 -12.86 7.70 -2.16
CA ALA A 102 -13.67 8.86 -2.50
C ALA A 102 -14.95 8.95 -1.64
N ASN A 103 -15.48 7.80 -1.21
CA ASN A 103 -16.72 7.73 -0.43
C ASN A 103 -16.48 7.53 1.08
N GLY A 104 -15.25 7.58 1.53
CA GLY A 104 -14.91 7.42 2.93
C GLY A 104 -15.12 6.03 3.50
N ILE A 105 -15.16 5.00 2.66
CA ILE A 105 -15.35 3.61 3.07
C ILE A 105 -14.00 3.02 3.49
N ALA A 106 -13.90 2.55 4.72
CA ALA A 106 -12.66 2.06 5.30
C ALA A 106 -12.82 0.60 5.79
N ASP A 107 -13.24 -0.28 4.90
CA ASP A 107 -13.54 -1.68 5.21
C ASP A 107 -12.46 -2.68 4.77
N SER A 108 -11.31 -2.19 4.38
CA SER A 108 -10.14 -3.02 4.04
C SER A 108 -8.89 -2.49 4.75
N SER A 109 -7.84 -3.30 4.78
CA SER A 109 -6.55 -2.88 5.34
C SER A 109 -6.04 -1.60 4.68
N VAL A 110 -6.11 -1.52 3.35
CA VAL A 110 -5.61 -0.37 2.58
C VAL A 110 -6.47 0.87 2.81
N THR A 111 -7.78 0.76 2.73
CA THR A 111 -8.67 1.91 2.93
C THR A 111 -8.65 2.40 4.39
N MET A 112 -8.52 1.50 5.34
CA MET A 112 -8.36 1.88 6.75
C MET A 112 -7.01 2.58 6.97
N ALA A 113 -5.94 2.08 6.37
CA ALA A 113 -4.63 2.73 6.46
C ALA A 113 -4.69 4.16 5.92
N ALA A 114 -5.35 4.36 4.79
CA ALA A 114 -5.51 5.69 4.19
C ALA A 114 -6.30 6.63 5.11
N LYS A 115 -7.42 6.15 5.65
CA LYS A 115 -8.24 6.94 6.58
C LYS A 115 -7.46 7.34 7.81
N ALA A 116 -6.77 6.38 8.43
CA ALA A 116 -5.99 6.63 9.64
C ALA A 116 -4.86 7.61 9.39
N HIS A 117 -4.17 7.47 8.26
CA HIS A 117 -3.04 8.31 7.88
C HIS A 117 -3.47 9.74 7.54
N LEU A 118 -4.56 9.90 6.80
CA LEU A 118 -5.10 11.21 6.41
C LEU A 118 -5.58 12.02 7.61
N ARG A 119 -6.04 11.37 8.68
CA ARG A 119 -6.40 12.04 9.91
C ARG A 119 -5.24 12.83 10.51
N GLY A 120 -4.02 12.33 10.33
CA GLY A 120 -2.82 13.02 10.80
C GLY A 120 -2.37 14.15 9.88
N GLY A 121 -3.10 14.45 8.82
CA GLY A 121 -2.76 15.50 7.87
C GLY A 121 -1.56 15.19 7.01
N LYS A 122 -1.15 13.93 6.91
CA LYS A 122 0.04 13.52 6.17
C LYS A 122 -0.31 13.04 4.76
N PRO A 123 0.64 13.12 3.80
CA PRO A 123 0.33 12.86 2.40
C PRO A 123 0.08 11.39 2.07
N VAL A 124 -0.84 11.19 1.15
CA VAL A 124 -1.11 9.88 0.53
C VAL A 124 -0.90 10.04 -0.98
N LEU A 125 -0.08 9.16 -1.54
CA LEU A 125 0.16 9.09 -2.98
C LEU A 125 -0.60 7.88 -3.53
N VAL A 126 -1.42 8.11 -4.55
CA VAL A 126 -2.25 7.05 -5.14
C VAL A 126 -1.87 6.85 -6.60
N ALA A 127 -1.49 5.63 -6.95
CA ALA A 127 -1.24 5.22 -8.34
C ALA A 127 -2.38 4.30 -8.79
N VAL A 128 -3.33 4.86 -9.52
CA VAL A 128 -4.52 4.14 -9.97
C VAL A 128 -4.17 3.19 -11.11
N SER A 129 -4.52 1.93 -10.95
CA SER A 129 -4.40 0.90 -11.97
C SER A 129 -5.77 0.28 -12.22
N THR A 130 -6.34 0.64 -13.32
CA THR A 130 -7.61 0.13 -13.81
C THR A 130 -7.49 0.02 -15.34
N ASN A 131 -8.59 -0.17 -16.06
CA ASN A 131 -8.56 -0.17 -17.52
C ASN A 131 -8.14 1.19 -18.11
N VAL A 132 -8.16 2.24 -17.27
CA VAL A 132 -7.67 3.58 -17.61
C VAL A 132 -6.60 3.95 -16.60
N PHE A 133 -5.45 4.39 -17.07
CA PHE A 133 -4.32 4.77 -16.21
C PHE A 133 -4.43 6.23 -15.80
N VAL A 134 -4.51 6.48 -14.49
CA VAL A 134 -4.50 7.84 -13.92
C VAL A 134 -3.66 7.83 -12.66
N ILE A 135 -2.78 8.80 -12.51
CA ILE A 135 -2.02 9.01 -11.27
C ILE A 135 -2.62 10.21 -10.57
N ILE A 136 -3.02 10.03 -9.32
CA ILE A 136 -3.64 11.09 -8.52
C ILE A 136 -2.91 11.20 -7.19
N GLY A 137 -2.50 12.42 -6.88
CA GLY A 137 -2.01 12.75 -5.54
C GLY A 137 -3.16 13.23 -4.68
N ILE A 138 -3.33 12.64 -3.50
CA ILE A 138 -4.34 13.03 -2.52
C ILE A 138 -3.64 13.60 -1.29
N ARG A 139 -4.09 14.77 -0.87
CA ARG A 139 -3.57 15.44 0.33
C ARG A 139 -4.64 15.54 1.41
#